data_8a52debcce8b97202061e16decc81787
#
_entry.id   8a52debcce8b97202061e16decc81787
#
_cell.length_a   1.000
_cell.length_b   1.000
_cell.length_c   1.000
_cell.angle_alpha   90.00
_cell.angle_beta   90.00
_cell.angle_gamma   90.00
#
_symmetry.space_group_name_H-M   'P 1'
#
loop_
_entity.id
_entity.type
_entity.pdbx_description
1 polymer ?
#
loop_
_entity_poly.entity_id
_entity_poly.type
_entity_poly.pdbx_seq_one_letter_code
_entity_poly.pdbx_strand_id
1 'polypeptide(L)'
;MSDTALSPVNRWLFPGWVIFAAVNTAAMFALPGQETIPFHFIYISMALVYGLQPWPLGRTYAILGLVAATTGVALAWHVKTGVIGWEETAEIPLMAVLFLVMVWHVRRRAAAIREARRYADSEHEMREMQKRFVRFASHELRTPVTVGRGFAELIRDAQPGTQAAQDAVVVLEEFDNLERIAARLLTLARMDEPATVRPSVVPLNALLERTVTRWRPAANRDWRLRPTSAVVVADRQRLETALDSLVENGVRYTEDGGRITLAAYPDEGSAVIEVCDDGPGIPDEELPYIFESFRSGVSLGGTGIGLAIVKTIMEAHGGTVSAENLPGGGARFRLRLPGQAPPPPVPAEQGEPRHQGVPVRG
;
A
#
# COMPACT_ATOMS: atom_id res chain seq x y z
N MET A 1 -0.19 -26.18 -10.49
CA MET A 1 0.12 -26.49 -11.90
C MET A 1 -1.09 -26.05 -12.72
N SER A 2 -1.17 -24.77 -13.03
CA SER A 2 -2.19 -24.25 -13.94
C SER A 2 -1.51 -24.00 -15.28
N ASP A 3 -1.90 -24.80 -16.28
CA ASP A 3 -1.62 -24.57 -17.69
C ASP A 3 -2.07 -23.12 -18.02
N THR A 4 -1.12 -22.21 -18.11
CA THR A 4 -1.36 -20.94 -18.77
C THR A 4 -1.63 -21.25 -20.22
N ALA A 5 -2.90 -21.23 -20.61
CA ALA A 5 -3.34 -21.33 -21.99
C ALA A 5 -2.56 -20.29 -22.79
N LEU A 6 -1.59 -20.77 -23.59
CA LEU A 6 -0.81 -19.93 -24.51
C LEU A 6 -1.81 -19.22 -25.42
N SER A 7 -1.66 -17.92 -25.61
CA SER A 7 -2.46 -17.15 -26.56
C SER A 7 -2.39 -17.82 -27.92
N PRO A 8 -3.47 -17.81 -28.74
CA PRO A 8 -3.52 -18.51 -30.03
C PRO A 8 -2.34 -18.14 -30.97
N VAL A 9 -1.81 -16.95 -30.86
CA VAL A 9 -0.62 -16.48 -31.63
C VAL A 9 0.61 -17.30 -31.24
N ASN A 10 0.80 -17.66 -29.96
CA ASN A 10 1.99 -18.38 -29.47
C ASN A 10 2.02 -19.85 -29.94
N ARG A 11 0.90 -20.44 -30.33
CA ARG A 11 0.83 -21.84 -30.80
C ARG A 11 1.47 -22.03 -32.17
N TRP A 12 1.44 -21.01 -33.04
CA TRP A 12 1.92 -21.06 -34.42
C TRP A 12 3.33 -20.51 -34.62
N LEU A 13 3.89 -19.84 -33.61
CA LEU A 13 5.23 -19.23 -33.69
C LEU A 13 6.32 -20.25 -34.05
N PHE A 14 6.39 -21.37 -33.34
CA PHE A 14 7.40 -22.37 -33.58
C PHE A 14 7.22 -23.13 -34.93
N PRO A 15 6.01 -23.63 -35.26
CA PRO A 15 5.77 -24.22 -36.60
C PRO A 15 6.05 -23.27 -37.75
N GLY A 16 5.63 -22.00 -37.62
CA GLY A 16 5.91 -20.98 -38.61
C GLY A 16 7.41 -20.73 -38.81
N TRP A 17 8.17 -20.70 -37.69
CA TRP A 17 9.60 -20.57 -37.75
C TRP A 17 10.28 -21.78 -38.40
N VAL A 18 9.82 -22.99 -38.15
CA VAL A 18 10.38 -24.21 -38.81
C VAL A 18 10.23 -24.14 -40.35
N ILE A 19 9.07 -23.70 -40.85
CA ILE A 19 8.83 -23.48 -42.27
C ILE A 19 9.77 -22.40 -42.81
N PHE A 20 9.89 -21.27 -42.11
CA PHE A 20 10.78 -20.17 -42.44
C PHE A 20 12.24 -20.62 -42.51
N ALA A 21 12.73 -21.38 -41.53
CA ALA A 21 14.07 -21.91 -41.47
C ALA A 21 14.32 -22.91 -42.64
N ALA A 22 13.36 -23.78 -42.96
CA ALA A 22 13.46 -24.68 -44.09
C ALA A 22 13.57 -23.96 -45.45
N VAL A 23 12.76 -22.94 -45.65
CA VAL A 23 12.80 -22.08 -46.84
C VAL A 23 14.15 -21.40 -46.99
N ASN A 24 14.67 -20.79 -45.89
CA ASN A 24 15.97 -20.12 -45.90
C ASN A 24 17.11 -21.16 -46.14
N THR A 25 17.05 -22.36 -45.55
CA THR A 25 18.01 -23.41 -45.79
C THR A 25 18.00 -23.84 -47.28
N ALA A 26 16.83 -23.99 -47.89
CA ALA A 26 16.73 -24.24 -49.32
C ALA A 26 17.28 -23.10 -50.18
N ALA A 27 17.04 -21.86 -49.78
CA ALA A 27 17.63 -20.67 -50.45
C ALA A 27 19.15 -20.64 -50.39
N MET A 28 19.79 -21.12 -49.33
CA MET A 28 21.24 -21.26 -49.26
C MET A 28 21.82 -22.13 -50.37
N PHE A 29 21.12 -23.19 -50.76
CA PHE A 29 21.57 -24.07 -51.90
C PHE A 29 21.23 -23.47 -53.26
N ALA A 30 20.14 -22.69 -53.37
CA ALA A 30 19.60 -22.20 -54.63
C ALA A 30 20.24 -20.90 -55.13
N LEU A 31 20.89 -20.12 -54.25
CA LEU A 31 21.41 -18.76 -54.51
C LEU A 31 22.92 -18.72 -54.27
N PRO A 32 23.76 -19.25 -55.18
CA PRO A 32 25.22 -19.24 -55.04
C PRO A 32 25.78 -17.83 -54.92
N GLY A 33 26.62 -17.57 -53.90
CA GLY A 33 27.22 -16.27 -53.62
C GLY A 33 26.33 -15.34 -52.75
N GLN A 34 25.16 -15.77 -52.30
CA GLN A 34 24.25 -15.03 -51.39
C GLN A 34 23.86 -15.86 -50.17
N GLU A 35 24.56 -16.94 -49.86
CA GLU A 35 24.25 -17.91 -48.79
C GLU A 35 24.20 -17.29 -47.40
N THR A 36 25.03 -16.25 -47.19
CA THR A 36 25.17 -15.57 -45.90
C THR A 36 23.88 -14.88 -45.43
N ILE A 37 23.10 -14.37 -46.39
CA ILE A 37 21.82 -13.68 -46.04
C ILE A 37 20.80 -14.65 -45.41
N PRO A 38 20.39 -15.74 -46.07
CA PRO A 38 19.44 -16.70 -45.45
C PRO A 38 20.03 -17.39 -44.21
N PHE A 39 21.36 -17.60 -44.14
CA PHE A 39 22.04 -18.09 -42.96
C PHE A 39 21.77 -17.21 -41.74
N HIS A 40 22.02 -15.91 -41.83
CA HIS A 40 21.78 -14.97 -40.73
C HIS A 40 20.30 -14.91 -40.35
N PHE A 41 19.38 -14.93 -41.33
CA PHE A 41 17.96 -14.90 -41.05
C PHE A 41 17.49 -16.11 -40.22
N ILE A 42 18.06 -17.29 -40.44
CA ILE A 42 17.73 -18.48 -39.62
C ILE A 42 18.12 -18.25 -38.14
N TYR A 43 19.34 -17.82 -37.87
CA TYR A 43 19.83 -17.63 -36.50
C TYR A 43 19.18 -16.47 -35.80
N ILE A 44 18.97 -15.31 -36.45
CA ILE A 44 18.32 -14.14 -35.91
C ILE A 44 16.86 -14.46 -35.57
N SER A 45 16.15 -15.10 -36.50
CA SER A 45 14.74 -15.48 -36.27
C SER A 45 14.60 -16.56 -35.18
N MET A 46 15.55 -17.49 -35.08
CA MET A 46 15.62 -18.49 -34.01
C MET A 46 15.78 -17.81 -32.64
N ALA A 47 16.66 -16.83 -32.55
CA ALA A 47 16.89 -16.05 -31.34
C ALA A 47 15.63 -15.26 -30.93
N LEU A 48 14.95 -14.64 -31.91
CA LEU A 48 13.73 -13.88 -31.68
C LEU A 48 12.58 -14.80 -31.17
N VAL A 49 12.36 -15.93 -31.84
CA VAL A 49 11.32 -16.90 -31.43
C VAL A 49 11.62 -17.48 -30.07
N TYR A 50 12.88 -17.80 -29.77
CA TYR A 50 13.29 -18.27 -28.44
C TYR A 50 13.06 -17.21 -27.36
N GLY A 51 13.34 -15.94 -27.64
CA GLY A 51 13.10 -14.82 -26.73
C GLY A 51 11.62 -14.66 -26.37
N LEU A 52 10.73 -14.89 -27.35
CA LEU A 52 9.29 -14.84 -27.15
C LEU A 52 8.69 -16.08 -26.48
N GLN A 53 9.27 -17.25 -26.82
CA GLN A 53 8.79 -18.56 -26.33
C GLN A 53 9.98 -19.48 -26.00
N PRO A 54 10.56 -19.39 -24.78
CA PRO A 54 11.70 -20.20 -24.40
C PRO A 54 11.37 -21.70 -24.39
N TRP A 55 12.22 -22.52 -24.99
CA TRP A 55 12.08 -23.97 -25.01
C TRP A 55 12.87 -24.64 -23.89
N PRO A 56 12.56 -25.91 -23.52
CA PRO A 56 13.41 -26.71 -22.65
C PRO A 56 14.84 -26.85 -23.21
N LEU A 57 15.85 -26.92 -22.33
CA LEU A 57 17.26 -26.92 -22.74
C LEU A 57 17.58 -28.03 -23.75
N GLY A 58 17.10 -29.28 -23.52
CA GLY A 58 17.33 -30.35 -24.44
C GLY A 58 16.82 -30.05 -25.85
N ARG A 59 15.60 -29.50 -25.96
CA ARG A 59 15.05 -29.05 -27.24
C ARG A 59 15.83 -27.92 -27.88
N THR A 60 16.30 -26.97 -27.05
CA THR A 60 17.12 -25.84 -27.50
C THR A 60 18.42 -26.32 -28.16
N TYR A 61 19.15 -27.23 -27.49
CA TYR A 61 20.39 -27.77 -28.05
C TYR A 61 20.16 -28.66 -29.29
N ALA A 62 19.07 -29.44 -29.29
CA ALA A 62 18.72 -30.28 -30.47
C ALA A 62 18.43 -29.40 -31.69
N ILE A 63 17.66 -28.32 -31.52
CA ILE A 63 17.35 -27.38 -32.60
C ILE A 63 18.61 -26.65 -33.07
N LEU A 64 19.42 -26.13 -32.14
CA LEU A 64 20.67 -25.46 -32.48
C LEU A 64 21.61 -26.42 -33.26
N GLY A 65 21.77 -27.63 -32.79
CA GLY A 65 22.58 -28.68 -33.48
C GLY A 65 22.07 -29.01 -34.87
N LEU A 66 20.74 -29.12 -35.06
CA LEU A 66 20.13 -29.36 -36.36
C LEU A 66 20.36 -28.17 -37.32
N VAL A 67 20.14 -26.93 -36.81
CA VAL A 67 20.39 -25.72 -37.62
C VAL A 67 21.86 -25.62 -37.99
N ALA A 68 22.79 -25.82 -37.06
CA ALA A 68 24.22 -25.78 -37.34
C ALA A 68 24.64 -26.86 -38.31
N ALA A 69 24.11 -28.07 -38.24
CA ALA A 69 24.41 -29.13 -39.19
C ALA A 69 23.88 -28.80 -40.59
N THR A 70 22.62 -28.38 -40.73
CA THR A 70 22.02 -28.11 -42.05
C THR A 70 22.67 -26.91 -42.74
N THR A 71 22.92 -25.81 -42.01
CA THR A 71 23.62 -24.64 -42.54
C THR A 71 25.09 -24.95 -42.82
N GLY A 72 25.74 -25.79 -41.98
CA GLY A 72 27.10 -26.24 -42.18
C GLY A 72 27.28 -27.08 -43.47
N VAL A 73 26.35 -27.99 -43.76
CA VAL A 73 26.34 -28.76 -45.00
C VAL A 73 26.20 -27.85 -46.22
N ALA A 74 25.30 -26.83 -46.15
CA ALA A 74 25.13 -25.89 -47.25
C ALA A 74 26.40 -25.09 -47.52
N LEU A 75 27.04 -24.50 -46.50
CA LEU A 75 28.27 -23.74 -46.63
C LEU A 75 29.44 -24.64 -47.12
N ALA A 76 29.61 -25.84 -46.56
CA ALA A 76 30.64 -26.77 -46.97
C ALA A 76 30.48 -27.18 -48.45
N TRP A 77 29.25 -27.32 -48.96
CA TRP A 77 28.98 -27.57 -50.37
C TRP A 77 29.49 -26.42 -51.26
N HIS A 78 29.22 -25.17 -50.88
CA HIS A 78 29.64 -24.00 -51.65
C HIS A 78 31.15 -23.77 -51.56
N VAL A 79 31.79 -24.05 -50.43
CA VAL A 79 33.27 -24.06 -50.33
C VAL A 79 33.86 -25.08 -51.29
N LYS A 80 33.32 -26.31 -51.31
CA LYS A 80 33.82 -27.39 -52.21
C LYS A 80 33.63 -27.08 -53.69
N THR A 81 32.60 -26.34 -54.05
CA THR A 81 32.34 -25.90 -55.42
C THR A 81 33.09 -24.61 -55.80
N GLY A 82 33.86 -24.03 -54.87
CA GLY A 82 34.69 -22.83 -55.12
C GLY A 82 33.87 -21.50 -55.18
N VAL A 83 32.63 -21.52 -54.73
CA VAL A 83 31.75 -20.33 -54.73
C VAL A 83 32.12 -19.37 -53.60
N ILE A 84 32.49 -19.88 -52.42
CA ILE A 84 32.86 -19.10 -51.22
C ILE A 84 34.18 -19.60 -50.64
N GLY A 85 34.85 -18.75 -49.84
CA GLY A 85 36.01 -19.13 -49.06
C GLY A 85 35.65 -19.97 -47.82
N TRP A 86 36.62 -20.73 -47.30
CA TRP A 86 36.39 -21.50 -46.08
C TRP A 86 36.17 -20.66 -44.82
N GLU A 87 36.57 -19.38 -44.86
CA GLU A 87 36.42 -18.38 -43.79
C GLU A 87 34.93 -18.21 -43.39
N GLU A 88 34.01 -18.32 -44.34
CA GLU A 88 32.57 -18.18 -44.13
C GLU A 88 32.02 -19.26 -43.17
N THR A 89 32.70 -20.41 -43.08
CA THR A 89 32.29 -21.47 -42.14
C THR A 89 32.49 -21.09 -40.67
N ALA A 90 33.37 -20.09 -40.40
CA ALA A 90 33.59 -19.59 -39.03
C ALA A 90 32.36 -18.86 -38.45
N GLU A 91 31.43 -18.43 -39.31
CA GLU A 91 30.19 -17.81 -38.86
C GLU A 91 29.27 -18.78 -38.07
N ILE A 92 29.34 -20.08 -38.39
CA ILE A 92 28.50 -21.10 -37.68
C ILE A 92 28.78 -21.12 -36.19
N PRO A 93 30.02 -21.34 -35.72
CA PRO A 93 30.28 -21.33 -34.27
C PRO A 93 30.04 -19.94 -33.64
N LEU A 94 30.29 -18.86 -34.37
CA LEU A 94 30.04 -17.50 -33.89
C LEU A 94 28.54 -17.30 -33.59
N MET A 95 27.68 -17.62 -34.57
CA MET A 95 26.22 -17.46 -34.39
C MET A 95 25.66 -18.44 -33.35
N ALA A 96 26.22 -19.64 -33.24
CA ALA A 96 25.84 -20.58 -32.18
C ALA A 96 26.18 -20.02 -30.77
N VAL A 97 27.37 -19.44 -30.61
CA VAL A 97 27.75 -18.82 -29.32
C VAL A 97 26.86 -17.63 -29.01
N LEU A 98 26.58 -16.76 -29.98
CA LEU A 98 25.68 -15.61 -29.78
C LEU A 98 24.28 -16.08 -29.34
N PHE A 99 23.76 -17.13 -30.00
CA PHE A 99 22.47 -17.73 -29.60
C PHE A 99 22.51 -18.28 -28.18
N LEU A 100 23.57 -18.98 -27.79
CA LEU A 100 23.72 -19.55 -26.43
C LEU A 100 23.83 -18.47 -25.36
N VAL A 101 24.56 -17.36 -25.66
CA VAL A 101 24.63 -16.20 -24.76
C VAL A 101 23.24 -15.60 -24.58
N MET A 102 22.48 -15.46 -25.67
CA MET A 102 21.10 -14.97 -25.60
C MET A 102 20.21 -15.92 -24.80
N VAL A 103 20.30 -17.24 -25.00
CA VAL A 103 19.58 -18.27 -24.22
C VAL A 103 19.89 -18.14 -22.73
N TRP A 104 21.18 -17.99 -22.40
CA TRP A 104 21.63 -17.78 -21.01
C TRP A 104 21.02 -16.53 -20.41
N HIS A 105 21.06 -15.41 -21.15
CA HIS A 105 20.54 -14.13 -20.69
C HIS A 105 19.02 -14.18 -20.43
N VAL A 106 18.25 -14.72 -21.40
CA VAL A 106 16.79 -14.88 -21.27
C VAL A 106 16.43 -15.73 -20.04
N ARG A 107 17.14 -16.85 -19.84
CA ARG A 107 16.90 -17.75 -18.70
C ARG A 107 17.27 -17.10 -17.37
N ARG A 108 18.40 -16.40 -17.31
CA ARG A 108 18.83 -15.67 -16.11
C ARG A 108 17.82 -14.62 -15.72
N ARG A 109 17.33 -13.84 -16.70
CA ARG A 109 16.29 -12.83 -16.48
C ARG A 109 14.98 -13.46 -15.99
N ALA A 110 14.55 -14.55 -16.62
CA ALA A 110 13.34 -15.27 -16.21
C ALA A 110 13.47 -15.89 -14.80
N ALA A 111 14.66 -16.35 -14.41
CA ALA A 111 14.92 -16.85 -13.06
C ALA A 111 14.83 -15.71 -12.02
N ALA A 112 15.46 -14.58 -12.28
CA ALA A 112 15.39 -13.41 -11.38
C ALA A 112 13.95 -12.89 -11.19
N ILE A 113 13.16 -12.84 -12.27
CA ILE A 113 11.73 -12.44 -12.17
C ILE A 113 10.93 -13.45 -11.34
N ARG A 114 11.18 -14.77 -11.51
CA ARG A 114 10.48 -15.79 -10.70
C ARG A 114 10.84 -15.69 -9.23
N GLU A 115 12.10 -15.45 -8.93
CA GLU A 115 12.57 -15.26 -7.55
C GLU A 115 11.95 -14.03 -6.90
N ALA A 116 11.97 -12.88 -7.59
CA ALA A 116 11.32 -11.65 -7.10
C ALA A 116 9.82 -11.84 -6.85
N ARG A 117 9.12 -12.56 -7.73
CA ARG A 117 7.70 -12.90 -7.51
C ARG A 117 7.49 -13.78 -6.29
N ARG A 118 8.33 -14.80 -6.08
CA ARG A 118 8.23 -15.67 -4.89
C ARG A 118 8.39 -14.89 -3.59
N TYR A 119 9.34 -13.94 -3.55
CA TYR A 119 9.51 -13.07 -2.38
C TYR A 119 8.27 -12.20 -2.15
N ALA A 120 7.74 -11.57 -3.20
CA ALA A 120 6.53 -10.78 -3.12
C ALA A 120 5.30 -11.60 -2.66
N ASP A 121 5.13 -12.80 -3.20
CA ASP A 121 4.03 -13.70 -2.83
C ASP A 121 4.15 -14.14 -1.35
N SER A 122 5.37 -14.50 -0.90
CA SER A 122 5.59 -14.90 0.50
C SER A 122 5.37 -13.75 1.49
N GLU A 123 5.78 -12.54 1.12
CA GLU A 123 5.53 -11.34 1.92
C GLU A 123 4.02 -11.04 2.03
N HIS A 124 3.31 -11.18 0.91
CA HIS A 124 1.86 -11.03 0.88
C HIS A 124 1.15 -12.07 1.74
N GLU A 125 1.53 -13.35 1.64
CA GLU A 125 0.98 -14.42 2.49
C GLU A 125 1.23 -14.18 3.98
N MET A 126 2.42 -13.72 4.34
CA MET A 126 2.77 -13.40 5.72
C MET A 126 1.90 -12.25 6.26
N ARG A 127 1.72 -11.18 5.49
CA ARG A 127 0.85 -10.05 5.85
C ARG A 127 -0.60 -10.51 6.04
N GLU A 128 -1.12 -11.33 5.14
CA GLU A 128 -2.49 -11.87 5.24
C GLU A 128 -2.67 -12.82 6.43
N MET A 129 -1.65 -13.60 6.77
CA MET A 129 -1.66 -14.45 7.97
C MET A 129 -1.66 -13.59 9.24
N GLN A 130 -0.84 -12.55 9.30
CA GLN A 130 -0.78 -11.62 10.42
C GLN A 130 -2.14 -10.92 10.64
N LYS A 131 -2.81 -10.46 9.58
CA LYS A 131 -4.14 -9.87 9.64
C LYS A 131 -5.18 -10.83 10.17
N ARG A 132 -5.19 -12.07 9.66
CA ARG A 132 -6.11 -13.12 10.13
C ARG A 132 -5.88 -13.44 11.60
N PHE A 133 -4.63 -13.53 12.03
CA PHE A 133 -4.28 -13.77 13.43
C PHE A 133 -4.77 -12.65 14.33
N VAL A 134 -4.55 -11.37 13.98
CA VAL A 134 -5.03 -10.22 14.76
C VAL A 134 -6.56 -10.22 14.87
N ARG A 135 -7.26 -10.49 13.76
CA ARG A 135 -8.73 -10.58 13.75
C ARG A 135 -9.25 -11.69 14.65
N PHE A 136 -8.64 -12.86 14.55
CA PHE A 136 -8.98 -14.03 15.38
C PHE A 136 -8.71 -13.73 16.85
N ALA A 137 -7.50 -13.29 17.20
CA ALA A 137 -7.12 -12.97 18.58
C ALA A 137 -8.06 -11.94 19.23
N SER A 138 -8.42 -10.89 18.49
CA SER A 138 -9.34 -9.86 18.99
C SER A 138 -10.75 -10.40 19.24
N HIS A 139 -11.21 -11.37 18.44
CA HIS A 139 -12.51 -12.03 18.65
C HIS A 139 -12.49 -12.95 19.87
N GLU A 140 -11.43 -13.75 20.00
CA GLU A 140 -11.25 -14.70 21.10
C GLU A 140 -10.99 -14.00 22.45
N LEU A 141 -10.41 -12.80 22.44
CA LEU A 141 -10.22 -12.01 23.64
C LEU A 141 -11.51 -11.34 24.11
N ARG A 142 -12.43 -10.98 23.22
CA ARG A 142 -13.66 -10.28 23.60
C ARG A 142 -14.54 -11.11 24.54
N THR A 143 -14.69 -12.40 24.29
CA THR A 143 -15.55 -13.28 25.07
C THR A 143 -15.10 -13.40 26.54
N PRO A 144 -13.83 -13.76 26.87
CA PRO A 144 -13.40 -13.85 28.27
C PRO A 144 -13.39 -12.48 28.98
N VAL A 145 -13.10 -11.38 28.24
CA VAL A 145 -13.17 -10.02 28.78
C VAL A 145 -14.62 -9.67 29.18
N THR A 146 -15.58 -9.92 28.28
CA THR A 146 -17.01 -9.66 28.58
C THR A 146 -17.52 -10.48 29.78
N VAL A 147 -17.11 -11.75 29.87
CA VAL A 147 -17.49 -12.63 30.99
C VAL A 147 -16.85 -12.14 32.30
N GLY A 148 -15.54 -11.87 32.28
CA GLY A 148 -14.81 -11.37 33.47
C GLY A 148 -15.35 -10.04 33.96
N ARG A 149 -15.67 -9.12 33.02
CA ARG A 149 -16.33 -7.85 33.33
C ARG A 149 -17.65 -8.04 34.03
N GLY A 150 -18.50 -8.95 33.54
CA GLY A 150 -19.80 -9.25 34.19
C GLY A 150 -19.63 -9.74 35.64
N PHE A 151 -18.63 -10.57 35.92
CA PHE A 151 -18.35 -11.00 37.31
C PHE A 151 -17.81 -9.85 38.18
N ALA A 152 -16.93 -8.98 37.63
CA ALA A 152 -16.44 -7.83 38.37
C ALA A 152 -17.58 -6.83 38.69
N GLU A 153 -18.50 -6.59 37.76
CA GLU A 153 -19.72 -5.78 37.99
C GLU A 153 -20.59 -6.37 39.09
N LEU A 154 -20.81 -7.68 39.07
CA LEU A 154 -21.59 -8.38 40.14
C LEU A 154 -20.92 -8.25 41.53
N ILE A 155 -19.57 -8.35 41.61
CA ILE A 155 -18.85 -8.18 42.89
C ILE A 155 -18.97 -6.74 43.37
N ARG A 156 -18.78 -5.75 42.51
CA ARG A 156 -18.92 -4.33 42.84
C ARG A 156 -20.30 -4.02 43.40
N ASP A 157 -21.36 -4.51 42.72
CA ASP A 157 -22.75 -4.18 43.05
C ASP A 157 -23.28 -4.97 44.24
N ALA A 158 -22.76 -6.19 44.49
CA ALA A 158 -23.16 -7.02 45.61
C ALA A 158 -22.60 -6.57 46.97
N GLN A 159 -21.46 -5.87 46.98
CA GLN A 159 -20.74 -5.50 48.20
C GLN A 159 -20.29 -4.04 48.23
N PRO A 160 -21.18 -3.06 48.05
CA PRO A 160 -20.82 -1.66 47.97
C PRO A 160 -20.08 -1.18 49.23
N GLY A 161 -19.03 -0.39 49.06
CA GLY A 161 -18.23 0.17 50.15
C GLY A 161 -17.19 -0.77 50.75
N THR A 162 -17.07 -2.01 50.28
CA THR A 162 -16.02 -2.96 50.72
C THR A 162 -14.75 -2.83 49.89
N GLN A 163 -13.62 -3.37 50.41
CA GLN A 163 -12.38 -3.48 49.63
C GLN A 163 -12.57 -4.29 48.34
N ALA A 164 -13.40 -5.36 48.40
CA ALA A 164 -13.72 -6.16 47.21
C ALA A 164 -14.42 -5.36 46.11
N ALA A 165 -15.29 -4.41 46.45
CA ALA A 165 -15.91 -3.53 45.48
C ALA A 165 -14.91 -2.52 44.88
N GLN A 166 -13.96 -2.02 45.69
CA GLN A 166 -12.89 -1.16 45.19
C GLN A 166 -11.95 -1.93 44.26
N ASP A 167 -11.55 -3.13 44.60
CA ASP A 167 -10.73 -4.01 43.77
C ASP A 167 -11.45 -4.36 42.44
N ALA A 168 -12.77 -4.58 42.50
CA ALA A 168 -13.60 -4.82 41.31
C ALA A 168 -13.62 -3.61 40.36
N VAL A 169 -13.57 -2.37 40.85
CA VAL A 169 -13.47 -1.17 40.03
C VAL A 169 -12.15 -1.17 39.25
N VAL A 170 -11.04 -1.48 39.92
CA VAL A 170 -9.72 -1.56 39.25
C VAL A 170 -9.71 -2.63 38.15
N VAL A 171 -10.33 -3.79 38.42
CA VAL A 171 -10.47 -4.88 37.44
C VAL A 171 -11.33 -4.43 36.24
N LEU A 172 -12.41 -3.68 36.49
CA LEU A 172 -13.27 -3.14 35.42
C LEU A 172 -12.51 -2.15 34.54
N GLU A 173 -11.67 -1.28 35.09
CA GLU A 173 -10.81 -0.37 34.34
C GLU A 173 -9.82 -1.13 33.43
N GLU A 174 -9.26 -2.25 33.90
CA GLU A 174 -8.39 -3.09 33.08
C GLU A 174 -9.16 -3.81 31.97
N PHE A 175 -10.40 -4.25 32.20
CA PHE A 175 -11.22 -4.79 31.12
C PHE A 175 -11.57 -3.75 30.08
N ASP A 176 -11.87 -2.51 30.45
CA ASP A 176 -12.08 -1.40 29.51
C ASP A 176 -10.81 -1.11 28.69
N ASN A 177 -9.65 -1.23 29.31
CA ASN A 177 -8.35 -1.10 28.63
C ASN A 177 -8.14 -2.21 27.59
N LEU A 178 -8.39 -3.47 27.97
CA LEU A 178 -8.31 -4.63 27.07
C LEU A 178 -9.27 -4.53 25.89
N GLU A 179 -10.52 -4.10 26.11
CA GLU A 179 -11.50 -3.88 25.03
C GLU A 179 -11.00 -2.80 24.05
N ARG A 180 -10.42 -1.70 24.54
CA ARG A 180 -9.82 -0.67 23.70
C ARG A 180 -8.66 -1.19 22.86
N ILE A 181 -7.77 -2.00 23.45
CA ILE A 181 -6.65 -2.62 22.75
C ILE A 181 -7.17 -3.54 21.64
N ALA A 182 -8.11 -4.42 21.97
CA ALA A 182 -8.70 -5.34 20.99
C ALA A 182 -9.40 -4.60 19.83
N ALA A 183 -10.15 -3.54 20.14
CA ALA A 183 -10.79 -2.71 19.11
C ALA A 183 -9.78 -2.02 18.18
N ARG A 184 -8.65 -1.52 18.71
CA ARG A 184 -7.57 -0.91 17.93
C ARG A 184 -6.85 -1.91 17.04
N LEU A 185 -6.58 -3.11 17.55
CA LEU A 185 -5.99 -4.20 16.76
C LEU A 185 -6.89 -4.58 15.58
N LEU A 186 -8.21 -4.70 15.83
CA LEU A 186 -9.19 -4.95 14.77
C LEU A 186 -9.24 -3.82 13.75
N THR A 187 -9.16 -2.57 14.19
CA THR A 187 -9.16 -1.40 13.31
C THR A 187 -7.92 -1.43 12.40
N LEU A 188 -6.75 -1.67 12.97
CA LEU A 188 -5.50 -1.81 12.21
C LEU A 188 -5.58 -2.95 11.18
N ALA A 189 -6.06 -4.13 11.59
CA ALA A 189 -6.19 -5.28 10.69
C ALA A 189 -7.18 -5.07 9.54
N ARG A 190 -8.22 -4.25 9.73
CA ARG A 190 -9.21 -3.92 8.71
C ARG A 190 -8.79 -2.79 7.78
N MET A 191 -7.94 -1.88 8.23
CA MET A 191 -7.51 -0.73 7.44
C MET A 191 -6.61 -1.09 6.26
N ASP A 192 -5.89 -2.21 6.37
CA ASP A 192 -5.07 -2.78 5.29
C ASP A 192 -5.89 -3.50 4.20
N GLU A 193 -7.17 -3.78 4.43
CA GLU A 193 -8.02 -4.22 3.33
C GLU A 193 -8.18 -3.03 2.37
N PRO A 194 -8.18 -3.24 1.04
CA PRO A 194 -8.58 -2.22 0.09
C PRO A 194 -10.10 -1.98 0.22
N ALA A 195 -10.52 -1.74 1.45
CA ALA A 195 -11.86 -1.35 1.77
C ALA A 195 -12.06 0.02 1.15
N THR A 196 -13.00 0.09 0.28
CA THR A 196 -13.46 1.25 -0.44
C THR A 196 -13.53 2.43 0.53
N VAL A 197 -12.53 3.33 0.45
CA VAL A 197 -12.64 4.65 1.09
C VAL A 197 -13.96 5.22 0.60
N ARG A 198 -14.83 5.62 1.48
CA ARG A 198 -16.12 6.24 1.12
C ARG A 198 -15.95 7.75 1.14
N PRO A 199 -15.46 8.35 0.03
CA PRO A 199 -15.18 9.75 0.00
C PRO A 199 -16.48 10.55 0.07
N SER A 200 -16.50 11.52 0.94
CA SER A 200 -17.57 12.50 1.09
C SER A 200 -16.96 13.89 1.28
N VAL A 201 -17.71 14.91 0.98
CA VAL A 201 -17.30 16.30 1.28
C VAL A 201 -17.35 16.49 2.78
N VAL A 202 -16.19 16.77 3.40
CA VAL A 202 -16.04 16.92 4.85
C VAL A 202 -15.62 18.35 5.18
N PRO A 203 -16.51 19.19 5.74
CA PRO A 203 -16.15 20.49 6.32
C PRO A 203 -15.30 20.26 7.57
N LEU A 204 -14.03 20.68 7.55
CA LEU A 204 -13.08 20.39 8.63
C LEU A 204 -13.47 21.10 9.93
N ASN A 205 -14.05 22.31 9.88
CA ASN A 205 -14.51 23.00 11.08
C ASN A 205 -15.50 22.14 11.88
N ALA A 206 -16.54 21.65 11.21
CA ALA A 206 -17.55 20.81 11.85
C ALA A 206 -16.98 19.47 12.37
N LEU A 207 -15.98 18.90 11.69
CA LEU A 207 -15.28 17.71 12.15
C LEU A 207 -14.51 17.97 13.44
N LEU A 208 -13.73 19.04 13.50
CA LEU A 208 -12.93 19.41 14.67
C LEU A 208 -13.82 19.80 15.87
N GLU A 209 -14.90 20.56 15.65
CA GLU A 209 -15.88 20.90 16.69
C GLU A 209 -16.50 19.65 17.33
N ARG A 210 -16.88 18.68 16.51
CA ARG A 210 -17.44 17.40 16.99
C ARG A 210 -16.43 16.60 17.79
N THR A 211 -15.17 16.59 17.38
CA THR A 211 -14.08 15.94 18.11
C THR A 211 -13.91 16.59 19.48
N VAL A 212 -13.79 17.92 19.55
CA VAL A 212 -13.67 18.66 20.82
C VAL A 212 -14.90 18.42 21.73
N THR A 213 -16.11 18.49 21.16
CA THR A 213 -17.35 18.26 21.94
C THR A 213 -17.39 16.88 22.55
N ARG A 214 -16.92 15.86 21.86
CA ARG A 214 -16.84 14.47 22.35
C ARG A 214 -15.86 14.32 23.50
N TRP A 215 -14.68 14.92 23.39
CA TRP A 215 -13.58 14.75 24.34
C TRP A 215 -13.66 15.68 25.56
N ARG A 216 -14.33 16.83 25.46
CA ARG A 216 -14.46 17.81 26.55
C ARG A 216 -14.99 17.24 27.86
N PRO A 217 -16.01 16.34 27.88
CA PRO A 217 -16.48 15.72 29.13
C PRO A 217 -15.51 14.67 29.68
N ALA A 218 -14.66 14.06 28.81
CA ALA A 218 -13.78 12.95 29.17
C ALA A 218 -12.45 13.42 29.80
N ALA A 219 -12.04 14.67 29.57
CA ALA A 219 -10.75 15.15 30.05
C ALA A 219 -10.80 16.66 30.36
N ASN A 220 -10.36 17.02 31.56
CA ASN A 220 -10.23 18.42 31.98
C ASN A 220 -9.00 19.07 31.30
N ARG A 221 -9.19 19.67 30.12
CA ARG A 221 -8.16 20.30 29.30
C ARG A 221 -8.59 21.68 28.82
N ASP A 222 -7.64 22.59 28.56
CA ASP A 222 -7.85 23.85 27.86
C ASP A 222 -7.98 23.58 26.36
N TRP A 223 -9.22 23.28 25.93
CA TRP A 223 -9.53 22.97 24.54
C TRP A 223 -9.54 24.22 23.68
N ARG A 224 -8.63 24.31 22.70
CA ARG A 224 -8.53 25.39 21.74
C ARG A 224 -8.88 24.91 20.34
N LEU A 225 -9.84 25.58 19.72
CA LEU A 225 -10.22 25.34 18.34
C LEU A 225 -9.94 26.58 17.51
N ARG A 226 -9.22 26.45 16.40
CA ARG A 226 -9.05 27.52 15.41
C ARG A 226 -10.07 27.30 14.29
N PRO A 227 -10.99 28.28 14.08
CA PRO A 227 -11.99 28.18 13.02
C PRO A 227 -11.36 28.07 11.63
N THR A 228 -11.98 27.31 10.74
CA THR A 228 -11.51 27.11 9.36
C THR A 228 -12.67 26.98 8.38
N SER A 229 -12.46 27.45 7.15
CA SER A 229 -13.36 27.18 6.03
C SER A 229 -12.90 26.02 5.16
N ALA A 230 -11.80 25.33 5.53
CA ALA A 230 -11.25 24.24 4.73
C ALA A 230 -12.21 23.05 4.64
N VAL A 231 -12.30 22.48 3.43
CA VAL A 231 -13.15 21.35 3.09
C VAL A 231 -12.31 20.32 2.33
N VAL A 232 -12.46 19.04 2.64
CA VAL A 232 -11.75 17.96 1.96
C VAL A 232 -12.72 16.90 1.43
N VAL A 233 -12.28 16.15 0.44
CA VAL A 233 -12.98 14.94 -0.02
C VAL A 233 -12.30 13.74 0.64
N ALA A 234 -12.93 13.16 1.65
CA ALA A 234 -12.34 12.11 2.47
C ALA A 234 -13.42 11.21 3.10
N ASP A 235 -13.01 10.08 3.64
CA ASP A 235 -13.86 9.25 4.48
C ASP A 235 -13.94 9.87 5.88
N ARG A 236 -15.10 10.46 6.19
CA ARG A 236 -15.36 11.14 7.46
C ARG A 236 -15.09 10.25 8.66
N GLN A 237 -15.56 9.01 8.64
CA GLN A 237 -15.44 8.10 9.77
C GLN A 237 -13.98 7.73 10.06
N ARG A 238 -13.20 7.53 9.00
CA ARG A 238 -11.75 7.29 9.13
C ARG A 238 -11.02 8.51 9.66
N LEU A 239 -11.36 9.73 9.20
CA LEU A 239 -10.78 10.95 9.74
C LEU A 239 -11.15 11.18 11.21
N GLU A 240 -12.40 10.89 11.62
CA GLU A 240 -12.81 10.92 13.04
C GLU A 240 -11.94 9.97 13.87
N THR A 241 -11.70 8.74 13.38
CA THR A 241 -10.81 7.77 14.06
C THR A 241 -9.37 8.27 14.18
N ALA A 242 -8.83 8.91 13.14
CA ALA A 242 -7.49 9.48 13.19
C ALA A 242 -7.39 10.61 14.21
N LEU A 243 -8.36 11.51 14.22
CA LEU A 243 -8.42 12.62 15.18
C LEU A 243 -8.60 12.12 16.62
N ASP A 244 -9.48 11.13 16.85
CA ASP A 244 -9.65 10.54 18.17
C ASP A 244 -8.34 9.93 18.69
N SER A 245 -7.56 9.27 17.81
CA SER A 245 -6.25 8.71 18.18
C SER A 245 -5.22 9.79 18.55
N LEU A 246 -5.20 10.91 17.82
CA LEU A 246 -4.30 12.03 18.12
C LEU A 246 -4.71 12.77 19.40
N VAL A 247 -6.01 13.03 19.57
CA VAL A 247 -6.54 13.70 20.77
C VAL A 247 -6.33 12.83 22.01
N GLU A 248 -6.53 11.53 21.90
CA GLU A 248 -6.25 10.60 23.01
C GLU A 248 -4.77 10.64 23.42
N ASN A 249 -3.85 10.73 22.46
CA ASN A 249 -2.44 10.95 22.78
C ASN A 249 -2.23 12.28 23.52
N GLY A 250 -2.80 13.38 23.02
CA GLY A 250 -2.72 14.67 23.69
C GLY A 250 -3.24 14.62 25.13
N VAL A 251 -4.39 13.96 25.36
CA VAL A 251 -4.95 13.78 26.71
C VAL A 251 -4.04 12.92 27.59
N ARG A 252 -3.43 11.87 27.04
CA ARG A 252 -2.55 10.97 27.79
C ARG A 252 -1.27 11.65 28.26
N TYR A 253 -0.69 12.49 27.44
CA TYR A 253 0.62 13.10 27.68
C TYR A 253 0.56 14.52 28.25
N THR A 254 -0.62 15.06 28.48
CA THR A 254 -0.81 16.34 29.19
C THR A 254 -1.35 16.10 30.58
N GLU A 255 -1.11 17.04 31.50
CA GLU A 255 -1.70 17.05 32.83
C GLU A 255 -3.09 17.71 32.84
N ASP A 256 -3.82 17.60 33.94
CA ASP A 256 -5.11 18.28 34.12
C ASP A 256 -4.96 19.80 33.96
N GLY A 257 -5.82 20.38 33.15
CA GLY A 257 -5.74 21.78 32.76
C GLY A 257 -4.76 22.07 31.61
N GLY A 258 -4.01 21.06 31.14
CA GLY A 258 -3.13 21.19 29.98
C GLY A 258 -3.89 21.55 28.71
N ARG A 259 -3.19 22.09 27.72
CA ARG A 259 -3.79 22.64 26.52
C ARG A 259 -3.72 21.67 25.36
N ILE A 260 -4.87 21.49 24.69
CA ILE A 260 -4.95 20.77 23.42
C ILE A 260 -5.58 21.69 22.37
N THR A 261 -4.85 21.93 21.29
CA THR A 261 -5.28 22.82 20.20
C THR A 261 -5.52 22.01 18.93
N LEU A 262 -6.71 22.17 18.35
CA LEU A 262 -7.06 21.64 17.04
C LEU A 262 -7.17 22.78 16.04
N ALA A 263 -6.55 22.63 14.88
CA ALA A 263 -6.60 23.61 13.80
C ALA A 263 -6.69 22.89 12.45
N ALA A 264 -7.26 23.56 11.46
CA ALA A 264 -7.13 23.14 10.07
C ALA A 264 -7.00 24.38 9.18
N TYR A 265 -6.32 24.22 8.05
CA TYR A 265 -6.13 25.30 7.08
C TYR A 265 -5.83 24.73 5.69
N PRO A 266 -6.13 25.49 4.62
CA PRO A 266 -5.71 25.12 3.27
C PRO A 266 -4.20 25.35 3.09
N ASP A 267 -3.56 24.48 2.31
CA ASP A 267 -2.13 24.54 2.02
C ASP A 267 -1.85 23.97 0.62
N GLU A 268 -1.61 24.88 -0.36
CA GLU A 268 -1.22 24.57 -1.75
C GLU A 268 -2.00 23.42 -2.41
N GLY A 269 -3.34 23.51 -2.44
CA GLY A 269 -4.22 22.48 -3.06
C GLY A 269 -4.44 21.26 -2.18
N SER A 270 -3.93 21.28 -0.96
CA SER A 270 -4.16 20.32 0.12
C SER A 270 -4.87 20.97 1.28
N ALA A 271 -5.35 20.21 2.24
CA ALA A 271 -5.74 20.71 3.54
C ALA A 271 -4.87 20.05 4.62
N VAL A 272 -4.50 20.85 5.60
CA VAL A 272 -3.74 20.42 6.76
C VAL A 272 -4.63 20.46 7.99
N ILE A 273 -4.60 19.39 8.78
CA ILE A 273 -5.19 19.35 10.12
C ILE A 273 -4.04 19.24 11.11
N GLU A 274 -4.05 20.08 12.14
CA GLU A 274 -3.07 20.05 13.22
C GLU A 274 -3.73 19.72 14.56
N VAL A 275 -3.08 18.84 15.32
CA VAL A 275 -3.37 18.59 16.72
C VAL A 275 -2.10 18.89 17.50
N CYS A 276 -2.17 19.86 18.41
CA CYS A 276 -1.04 20.28 19.24
C CYS A 276 -1.39 20.10 20.71
N ASP A 277 -0.45 19.63 21.50
CA ASP A 277 -0.51 19.58 22.96
C ASP A 277 0.63 20.39 23.58
N ASP A 278 0.55 20.66 24.88
CA ASP A 278 1.58 21.29 25.70
C ASP A 278 2.23 20.30 26.69
N GLY A 279 2.23 19.03 26.37
CA GLY A 279 2.87 17.97 27.13
C GLY A 279 4.42 18.03 27.10
N PRO A 280 5.10 16.96 27.53
CA PRO A 280 6.55 16.92 27.56
C PRO A 280 7.22 16.88 26.17
N GLY A 281 6.44 16.68 25.11
CA GLY A 281 6.96 16.40 23.76
C GLY A 281 7.33 14.94 23.56
N ILE A 282 7.99 14.67 22.44
CA ILE A 282 8.39 13.32 21.99
C ILE A 282 9.92 13.25 22.07
N PRO A 283 10.52 12.22 22.70
CA PRO A 283 11.97 12.03 22.66
C PRO A 283 12.50 11.99 21.23
N ASP A 284 13.60 12.72 20.95
CA ASP A 284 14.16 12.82 19.60
C ASP A 284 14.53 11.45 19.00
N GLU A 285 14.92 10.50 19.85
CA GLU A 285 15.23 9.12 19.43
C GLU A 285 13.99 8.33 19.00
N GLU A 286 12.81 8.66 19.54
CA GLU A 286 11.54 8.01 19.21
C GLU A 286 10.84 8.65 18.00
N LEU A 287 11.05 9.94 17.78
CA LEU A 287 10.34 10.75 16.78
C LEU A 287 10.31 10.12 15.36
N PRO A 288 11.39 9.51 14.83
CA PRO A 288 11.36 8.87 13.51
C PRO A 288 10.47 7.62 13.44
N TYR A 289 10.17 7.01 14.58
CA TYR A 289 9.54 5.68 14.66
C TYR A 289 8.15 5.68 15.28
N ILE A 290 7.63 6.82 15.75
CA ILE A 290 6.36 6.91 16.49
C ILE A 290 5.13 6.43 15.72
N PHE A 291 5.22 6.37 14.39
CA PHE A 291 4.16 5.86 13.53
C PHE A 291 4.30 4.37 13.20
N GLU A 292 5.30 3.69 13.73
CA GLU A 292 5.45 2.24 13.62
C GLU A 292 4.52 1.52 14.60
N SER A 293 3.91 0.42 14.17
CA SER A 293 3.01 -0.36 15.01
C SER A 293 3.76 -0.99 16.20
N PHE A 294 3.12 -1.01 17.37
CA PHE A 294 3.63 -1.61 18.61
C PHE A 294 4.86 -0.92 19.22
N ARG A 295 5.21 0.26 18.76
CA ARG A 295 6.19 1.12 19.44
C ARG A 295 5.45 2.04 20.40
N SER A 296 5.53 1.73 21.68
CA SER A 296 5.11 2.62 22.77
C SER A 296 6.34 3.02 23.57
N GLY A 297 6.47 4.31 23.87
CA GLY A 297 7.47 4.76 24.84
C GLY A 297 7.27 4.04 26.18
N VAL A 298 8.34 3.61 26.80
CA VAL A 298 8.38 2.76 28.01
C VAL A 298 7.62 3.37 29.21
N SER A 299 7.27 4.66 29.15
CA SER A 299 6.91 5.44 30.36
C SER A 299 5.43 5.53 30.71
N LEU A 300 4.45 5.27 29.81
CA LEU A 300 3.04 5.59 30.08
C LEU A 300 2.00 4.58 29.52
N GLY A 301 2.35 3.34 29.30
CA GLY A 301 1.36 2.26 29.09
C GLY A 301 0.54 2.36 27.79
N GLY A 302 1.06 2.98 26.75
CA GLY A 302 0.41 3.05 25.44
C GLY A 302 0.55 1.75 24.64
N THR A 303 -0.43 1.39 23.82
CA THR A 303 -0.39 0.18 22.96
C THR A 303 0.52 0.32 21.75
N GLY A 304 1.01 1.53 21.44
CA GLY A 304 1.78 1.82 20.22
C GLY A 304 1.00 1.64 18.90
N ILE A 305 -0.33 1.54 18.97
CA ILE A 305 -1.19 1.26 17.79
C ILE A 305 -1.85 2.54 17.27
N GLY A 306 -2.14 3.51 18.14
CA GLY A 306 -2.92 4.71 17.78
C GLY A 306 -2.31 5.52 16.64
N LEU A 307 -1.01 5.83 16.70
CA LEU A 307 -0.32 6.58 15.65
C LEU A 307 -0.15 5.78 14.36
N ALA A 308 0.02 4.46 14.44
CA ALA A 308 0.05 3.59 13.28
C ALA A 308 -1.29 3.59 12.53
N ILE A 309 -2.42 3.61 13.28
CA ILE A 309 -3.76 3.79 12.70
C ILE A 309 -3.85 5.13 11.95
N VAL A 310 -3.38 6.22 12.55
CA VAL A 310 -3.37 7.54 11.89
C VAL A 310 -2.60 7.49 10.58
N LYS A 311 -1.39 6.92 10.58
CA LYS A 311 -0.57 6.75 9.37
C LYS A 311 -1.31 5.96 8.28
N THR A 312 -1.87 4.81 8.63
CA THR A 312 -2.62 3.96 7.67
C THR A 312 -3.83 4.69 7.09
N ILE A 313 -4.56 5.45 7.91
CA ILE A 313 -5.68 6.29 7.43
C ILE A 313 -5.19 7.33 6.43
N MET A 314 -4.12 8.03 6.75
CA MET A 314 -3.58 9.05 5.86
C MET A 314 -3.09 8.48 4.53
N GLU A 315 -2.36 7.37 4.56
CA GLU A 315 -1.91 6.65 3.37
C GLU A 315 -3.09 6.20 2.50
N ALA A 316 -4.17 5.69 3.10
CA ALA A 316 -5.39 5.29 2.39
C ALA A 316 -6.10 6.47 1.68
N HIS A 317 -5.87 7.71 2.15
CA HIS A 317 -6.36 8.93 1.52
C HIS A 317 -5.35 9.59 0.57
N GLY A 318 -4.20 8.96 0.33
CA GLY A 318 -3.10 9.54 -0.46
C GLY A 318 -2.45 10.75 0.23
N GLY A 319 -2.65 10.88 1.53
CA GLY A 319 -2.11 11.94 2.38
C GLY A 319 -0.85 11.53 3.15
N THR A 320 -0.37 12.42 3.98
CA THR A 320 0.80 12.19 4.84
C THR A 320 0.54 12.62 6.27
N VAL A 321 1.25 12.00 7.22
CA VAL A 321 1.28 12.42 8.63
C VAL A 321 2.70 12.74 9.04
N SER A 322 2.87 13.76 9.86
CA SER A 322 4.15 14.12 10.47
C SER A 322 3.95 14.59 11.92
N ALA A 323 5.01 14.51 12.69
CA ALA A 323 5.05 15.03 14.05
C ALA A 323 6.33 15.82 14.29
N GLU A 324 6.26 16.81 15.16
CA GLU A 324 7.41 17.61 15.60
C GLU A 324 7.21 18.08 17.03
N ASN A 325 8.28 18.36 17.74
CA ASN A 325 8.24 19.01 19.03
C ASN A 325 8.06 20.51 18.87
N LEU A 326 7.26 21.12 19.74
CA LEU A 326 7.05 22.56 19.75
C LEU A 326 8.15 23.27 20.53
N PRO A 327 8.63 24.47 20.09
CA PRO A 327 9.49 25.32 20.89
C PRO A 327 8.77 25.70 22.20
N GLY A 328 9.31 25.25 23.33
CA GLY A 328 8.70 25.50 24.66
C GLY A 328 7.95 24.31 25.26
N GLY A 329 7.99 23.15 24.63
CA GLY A 329 7.37 21.90 25.09
C GLY A 329 6.09 21.58 24.30
N GLY A 330 5.72 20.29 24.34
CA GLY A 330 4.57 19.77 23.62
C GLY A 330 4.88 19.21 22.25
N ALA A 331 3.93 18.49 21.69
CA ALA A 331 4.02 17.91 20.38
C ALA A 331 3.00 18.52 19.40
N ARG A 332 3.34 18.52 18.12
CA ARG A 332 2.46 18.87 17.01
C ARG A 332 2.38 17.73 16.04
N PHE A 333 1.17 17.27 15.77
CA PHE A 333 0.87 16.30 14.72
C PHE A 333 0.18 16.99 13.55
N ARG A 334 0.66 16.75 12.32
CA ARG A 334 0.08 17.29 11.10
C ARG A 334 -0.41 16.18 10.19
N LEU A 335 -1.67 16.29 9.77
CA LEU A 335 -2.30 15.45 8.75
C LEU A 335 -2.47 16.29 7.48
N ARG A 336 -1.78 15.91 6.40
CA ARG A 336 -1.90 16.58 5.10
C ARG A 336 -2.72 15.72 4.16
N LEU A 337 -3.87 16.23 3.72
CA LEU A 337 -4.81 15.57 2.82
C LEU A 337 -4.75 16.22 1.44
N PRO A 338 -4.55 15.45 0.34
CA PRO A 338 -4.63 15.99 -1.01
C PRO A 338 -6.08 16.34 -1.38
N GLY A 339 -6.27 17.31 -2.28
CA GLY A 339 -7.56 17.65 -2.83
C GLY A 339 -8.44 18.47 -1.90
N GLN A 340 -8.21 19.77 -1.88
CA GLN A 340 -9.14 20.72 -1.27
C GLN A 340 -10.41 20.79 -2.13
N ALA A 341 -11.58 20.49 -1.55
CA ALA A 341 -12.86 20.77 -2.22
C ALA A 341 -13.18 22.28 -2.12
N PRO A 342 -13.81 22.87 -3.14
CA PRO A 342 -14.32 24.23 -3.00
C PRO A 342 -15.31 24.30 -1.82
N PRO A 343 -15.32 25.38 -1.04
CA PRO A 343 -16.27 25.54 0.06
C PRO A 343 -17.70 25.44 -0.48
N PRO A 344 -18.64 24.82 0.25
CA PRO A 344 -20.03 24.78 -0.16
C PRO A 344 -20.54 26.22 -0.34
N PRO A 345 -21.41 26.47 -1.34
CA PRO A 345 -21.99 27.79 -1.54
C PRO A 345 -22.68 28.24 -0.26
N VAL A 346 -22.31 29.42 0.22
CA VAL A 346 -22.98 30.06 1.35
C VAL A 346 -24.45 30.16 1.00
N PRO A 347 -25.40 29.66 1.83
CA PRO A 347 -26.82 29.88 1.56
C PRO A 347 -27.05 31.39 1.43
N ALA A 348 -27.59 31.80 0.29
CA ALA A 348 -27.97 33.17 0.10
C ALA A 348 -28.87 33.58 1.27
N GLU A 349 -28.45 34.58 2.06
CA GLU A 349 -29.33 35.18 3.06
C GLU A 349 -30.67 35.43 2.39
N GLN A 350 -31.71 34.76 2.87
CA GLN A 350 -33.08 35.05 2.44
C GLN A 350 -33.33 36.49 2.81
N GLY A 351 -33.32 37.36 1.77
CA GLY A 351 -33.57 38.78 1.92
C GLY A 351 -34.87 38.99 2.69
N GLU A 352 -34.80 39.87 3.70
CA GLU A 352 -35.94 40.32 4.46
C GLU A 352 -37.11 40.64 3.53
N PRO A 353 -38.33 40.20 3.87
CA PRO A 353 -39.50 40.56 3.08
C PRO A 353 -39.70 42.07 3.13
N ARG A 354 -39.50 42.76 2.01
CA ARG A 354 -39.86 44.19 1.85
C ARG A 354 -41.29 44.36 2.28
N HIS A 355 -41.49 45.09 3.43
CA HIS A 355 -42.80 45.58 3.80
C HIS A 355 -43.38 46.45 2.68
N GLN A 356 -44.36 45.89 1.97
CA GLN A 356 -45.20 46.66 1.11
C GLN A 356 -46.05 47.59 1.98
N GLY A 357 -45.80 48.87 1.88
CA GLY A 357 -46.61 49.92 2.50
C GLY A 357 -48.04 49.88 2.03
N VAL A 358 -48.98 49.81 2.95
CA VAL A 358 -50.40 49.94 2.75
C VAL A 358 -50.70 51.40 2.35
N PRO A 359 -51.41 51.70 1.23
CA PRO A 359 -51.81 53.04 0.91
C PRO A 359 -52.96 53.46 1.80
N VAL A 360 -52.81 54.54 2.55
CA VAL A 360 -53.85 55.21 3.29
C VAL A 360 -54.73 55.96 2.28
N ARG A 361 -55.99 55.56 2.15
CA ARG A 361 -57.02 56.36 1.49
C ARG A 361 -57.55 57.39 2.51
N GLY A 362 -57.41 58.69 2.16
CA GLY A 362 -58.19 59.80 2.67
C GLY A 362 -59.56 59.88 2.02
#